data_70111de521259a75d29851fe99aebf84
#
_entry.id   70111de521259a75d29851fe99aebf84
#
_cell.length_a   1.000
_cell.length_b   1.000
_cell.length_c   1.000
_cell.angle_alpha   90.00
_cell.angle_beta   90.00
_cell.angle_gamma   90.00
#
_symmetry.space_group_name_H-M   'P 1'
#
loop_
_entity.id
_entity.type
_entity.pdbx_description
1 polymer ?
#
loop_
_entity_poly.entity_id
_entity_poly.type
_entity_poly.pdbx_seq_one_letter_code
_entity_poly.pdbx_strand_id
1 'polypeptide(L)'
;MSKSKDKWGFSTRSIHIGNSPDKEEGSVSQPIHLTSTFKQDGVGKNRGHDYSRVSNPTRARLEENLATLDNAKHAICYSTGMAATTALFQLFDAGDHILISRNTYGGTYRMSMNVLKRQGLTFDWIDTTDPENVAKYIRPNTKLVHVETPTNPLLELCDLEKTAAVCKAAGVLLSVDNTFMSPYGQRPLDLGGDVVMQSSTKSLSGHSDVLGGVLTTNSDDLDERLRFLLKATGGVPSPFDNWILLRSTKTLELRYQKSSDNAVELANWLDGLGLSRVIFPGLDGHPQHEVAKKQQRTPDGSVIYGNMISIDVGSNEARDRFLEKLSVFTLAESLGGVESLCCVPFDMTHAAVPVERKLKMGITESLIRLSIGIEDVADLKADLQNALSK
;
A
#
# COMPACT_ATOMS: atom_id res chain seq x y z
N MET A 1 17.43 -24.06 -21.95
CA MET A 1 16.43 -24.59 -21.00
C MET A 1 15.95 -23.44 -20.13
N SER A 2 14.80 -22.85 -20.44
CA SER A 2 14.14 -21.88 -19.56
C SER A 2 13.68 -22.65 -18.31
N LYS A 3 14.39 -22.50 -17.20
CA LYS A 3 13.80 -22.88 -15.89
C LYS A 3 12.56 -22.03 -15.74
N SER A 4 11.39 -22.65 -15.50
CA SER A 4 10.14 -21.93 -15.32
C SER A 4 10.36 -20.89 -14.22
N LYS A 5 10.22 -19.61 -14.55
CA LYS A 5 10.43 -18.47 -13.65
C LYS A 5 9.52 -18.55 -12.40
N ASP A 6 8.45 -19.34 -12.49
CA ASP A 6 7.47 -19.62 -11.43
C ASP A 6 8.05 -20.39 -10.23
N LYS A 7 9.28 -20.97 -10.37
CA LYS A 7 9.97 -21.68 -9.29
C LYS A 7 10.99 -20.83 -8.52
N TRP A 8 11.13 -19.55 -8.88
CA TRP A 8 12.07 -18.67 -8.20
C TRP A 8 11.47 -18.15 -6.89
N GLY A 9 12.30 -18.04 -5.85
CA GLY A 9 11.95 -17.37 -4.60
C GLY A 9 11.74 -15.87 -4.81
N PHE A 10 11.14 -15.21 -3.84
CA PHE A 10 10.76 -13.81 -3.89
C PHE A 10 11.91 -12.87 -4.27
N SER A 11 13.07 -12.95 -3.58
CA SER A 11 14.25 -12.13 -3.87
C SER A 11 14.74 -12.30 -5.30
N THR A 12 14.77 -13.55 -5.80
CA THR A 12 15.19 -13.82 -7.18
C THR A 12 14.20 -13.20 -8.18
N ARG A 13 12.90 -13.28 -7.90
CA ARG A 13 11.87 -12.66 -8.73
C ARG A 13 12.00 -11.13 -8.72
N SER A 14 12.17 -10.51 -7.55
CA SER A 14 12.31 -9.06 -7.40
C SER A 14 13.53 -8.50 -8.17
N ILE A 15 14.61 -9.29 -8.25
CA ILE A 15 15.85 -8.90 -8.93
C ILE A 15 15.77 -9.12 -10.45
N HIS A 16 15.20 -10.25 -10.90
CA HIS A 16 15.36 -10.71 -12.27
C HIS A 16 14.11 -10.56 -13.16
N ILE A 17 12.89 -10.61 -12.60
CA ILE A 17 11.68 -10.43 -13.41
C ILE A 17 11.56 -8.96 -13.82
N GLY A 18 11.28 -8.72 -15.11
CA GLY A 18 11.31 -7.37 -15.69
C GLY A 18 12.73 -6.78 -15.89
N ASN A 19 13.77 -7.44 -15.40
CA ASN A 19 15.17 -6.99 -15.42
C ASN A 19 16.10 -7.88 -16.25
N SER A 20 15.59 -8.63 -17.24
CA SER A 20 16.45 -9.41 -18.13
C SER A 20 17.41 -8.47 -18.89
N PRO A 21 18.69 -8.84 -19.07
CA PRO A 21 19.63 -8.00 -19.81
C PRO A 21 19.08 -7.55 -21.16
N ASP A 22 19.41 -6.32 -21.54
CA ASP A 22 18.99 -5.77 -22.83
C ASP A 22 19.49 -6.64 -23.98
N LYS A 23 18.64 -6.81 -25.01
CA LYS A 23 18.96 -7.73 -26.12
C LYS A 23 19.86 -7.09 -27.17
N GLU A 24 19.87 -5.74 -27.26
CA GLU A 24 20.63 -5.03 -28.29
C GLU A 24 22.07 -4.80 -27.83
N GLU A 25 22.24 -4.19 -26.65
CA GLU A 25 23.56 -3.80 -26.13
C GLU A 25 24.05 -4.71 -24.99
N GLY A 26 23.22 -5.63 -24.50
CA GLY A 26 23.59 -6.54 -23.42
C GLY A 26 23.69 -5.89 -22.04
N SER A 27 23.19 -4.68 -21.86
CA SER A 27 23.27 -3.99 -20.57
C SER A 27 22.48 -4.72 -19.50
N VAL A 28 23.08 -4.94 -18.33
CA VAL A 28 22.44 -5.62 -17.19
C VAL A 28 21.34 -4.75 -16.56
N SER A 29 21.56 -3.43 -16.52
CA SER A 29 20.51 -2.47 -16.13
C SER A 29 19.63 -2.17 -17.33
N GLN A 30 18.32 -2.13 -17.10
CA GLN A 30 17.35 -1.91 -18.17
C GLN A 30 17.44 -0.48 -18.72
N PRO A 31 17.35 -0.28 -20.05
CA PRO A 31 17.26 1.04 -20.65
C PRO A 31 15.94 1.72 -20.29
N ILE A 32 15.96 3.05 -20.21
CA ILE A 32 14.78 3.89 -20.02
C ILE A 32 14.29 4.35 -21.39
N HIS A 33 13.05 3.99 -21.75
CA HIS A 33 12.43 4.42 -22.99
C HIS A 33 11.67 5.75 -22.79
N LEU A 34 12.39 6.86 -22.77
CA LEU A 34 11.83 8.22 -22.65
C LEU A 34 11.27 8.69 -24.00
N THR A 35 10.10 8.17 -24.34
CA THR A 35 9.41 8.53 -25.58
C THR A 35 7.90 8.57 -25.37
N SER A 36 7.20 9.43 -26.10
CA SER A 36 5.73 9.47 -26.13
C SER A 36 5.15 8.54 -27.18
N THR A 37 5.87 8.30 -28.29
CA THR A 37 5.34 7.58 -29.46
C THR A 37 6.38 6.62 -30.04
N PHE A 38 5.93 5.63 -30.77
CA PHE A 38 6.74 4.59 -31.38
C PHE A 38 6.47 4.49 -32.89
N LYS A 39 7.52 4.23 -33.68
CA LYS A 39 7.40 3.98 -35.11
C LYS A 39 6.59 2.72 -35.37
N GLN A 40 5.67 2.78 -36.34
CA GLN A 40 4.98 1.64 -36.86
C GLN A 40 5.54 1.24 -38.24
N ASP A 41 5.59 -0.05 -38.55
CA ASP A 41 6.05 -0.56 -39.83
C ASP A 41 4.95 -0.54 -40.92
N GLY A 42 3.75 -0.06 -40.57
CA GLY A 42 2.56 0.14 -41.40
C GLY A 42 1.38 0.51 -40.51
N VAL A 43 0.25 0.89 -41.08
CA VAL A 43 -0.95 1.25 -40.31
C VAL A 43 -1.38 0.06 -39.44
N GLY A 44 -1.40 0.27 -38.10
CA GLY A 44 -1.72 -0.77 -37.11
C GLY A 44 -0.64 -1.84 -36.91
N LYS A 45 0.53 -1.72 -37.55
CA LYS A 45 1.65 -2.67 -37.40
C LYS A 45 2.73 -2.11 -36.46
N ASN A 46 2.41 -2.04 -35.18
CA ASN A 46 3.38 -1.65 -34.16
C ASN A 46 4.29 -2.84 -33.76
N ARG A 47 5.39 -2.54 -33.06
CA ARG A 47 6.36 -3.53 -32.56
C ARG A 47 6.12 -3.88 -31.08
N GLY A 48 4.86 -3.88 -30.63
CA GLY A 48 4.44 -4.12 -29.25
C GLY A 48 4.03 -2.85 -28.49
N HIS A 49 4.47 -1.68 -28.96
CA HIS A 49 4.12 -0.38 -28.38
C HIS A 49 3.79 0.61 -29.51
N ASP A 50 2.85 1.51 -29.25
CA ASP A 50 2.43 2.56 -30.19
C ASP A 50 2.53 3.97 -29.57
N TYR A 51 2.07 4.10 -28.35
CA TYR A 51 2.02 5.36 -27.60
C TYR A 51 2.15 5.15 -26.08
N SER A 52 3.00 5.92 -25.42
CA SER A 52 3.38 5.64 -24.02
C SER A 52 2.23 5.75 -23.01
N ARG A 53 1.17 6.50 -23.31
CA ARG A 53 -0.04 6.48 -22.46
C ARG A 53 -0.74 5.11 -22.50
N VAL A 54 -0.67 4.39 -23.64
CA VAL A 54 -1.23 3.04 -23.78
C VAL A 54 -0.27 2.00 -23.19
N SER A 55 0.97 1.97 -23.71
CA SER A 55 2.00 1.04 -23.25
C SER A 55 3.40 1.65 -23.45
N ASN A 56 4.33 1.30 -22.56
CA ASN A 56 5.73 1.73 -22.65
C ASN A 56 6.63 0.57 -22.18
N PRO A 57 7.75 0.26 -22.85
CA PRO A 57 8.61 -0.88 -22.49
C PRO A 57 9.11 -0.81 -21.03
N THR A 58 9.46 0.38 -20.51
CA THR A 58 9.94 0.54 -19.14
C THR A 58 8.82 0.25 -18.12
N ARG A 59 7.60 0.76 -18.39
CA ARG A 59 6.42 0.47 -17.55
C ARG A 59 6.05 -1.01 -17.59
N ALA A 60 6.04 -1.63 -18.74
CA ALA A 60 5.70 -3.05 -18.90
C ALA A 60 6.63 -3.96 -18.07
N ARG A 61 7.92 -3.61 -17.97
CA ARG A 61 8.90 -4.35 -17.16
C ARG A 61 8.61 -4.22 -15.66
N LEU A 62 8.25 -3.02 -15.20
CA LEU A 62 7.81 -2.82 -13.81
C LEU A 62 6.52 -3.58 -13.52
N GLU A 63 5.55 -3.55 -14.43
CA GLU A 63 4.29 -4.29 -14.30
C GLU A 63 4.55 -5.80 -14.22
N GLU A 64 5.44 -6.36 -15.06
CA GLU A 64 5.86 -7.77 -14.99
C GLU A 64 6.50 -8.11 -13.63
N ASN A 65 7.34 -7.22 -13.10
CA ASN A 65 7.98 -7.41 -11.79
C ASN A 65 6.94 -7.41 -10.66
N LEU A 66 6.12 -6.36 -10.55
CA LEU A 66 5.15 -6.20 -9.47
C LEU A 66 4.07 -7.28 -9.49
N ALA A 67 3.60 -7.71 -10.68
CA ALA A 67 2.67 -8.83 -10.78
C ALA A 67 3.24 -10.09 -10.12
N THR A 68 4.49 -10.43 -10.41
CA THR A 68 5.10 -11.66 -9.84
C THR A 68 5.35 -11.56 -8.35
N LEU A 69 5.54 -10.35 -7.77
CA LEU A 69 5.73 -10.17 -6.34
C LEU A 69 4.43 -10.36 -5.55
N ASP A 70 3.29 -9.94 -6.11
CA ASP A 70 1.96 -10.15 -5.53
C ASP A 70 1.34 -11.52 -5.87
N ASN A 71 2.08 -12.44 -6.54
CA ASN A 71 1.54 -13.68 -7.11
C ASN A 71 0.34 -13.42 -8.05
N ALA A 72 0.35 -12.29 -8.74
CA ALA A 72 -0.69 -11.85 -9.65
C ALA A 72 -0.38 -12.22 -11.09
N LYS A 73 -1.45 -12.39 -11.90
CA LYS A 73 -1.35 -12.52 -13.36
C LYS A 73 -1.06 -11.17 -14.03
N HIS A 74 -1.65 -10.11 -13.51
CA HIS A 74 -1.60 -8.76 -14.05
C HIS A 74 -1.20 -7.72 -13.02
N ALA A 75 -0.46 -6.71 -13.46
CA ALA A 75 -0.23 -5.48 -12.72
C ALA A 75 -0.39 -4.27 -13.65
N ILE A 76 -0.99 -3.21 -13.17
CA ILE A 76 -1.20 -1.96 -13.88
C ILE A 76 -0.63 -0.83 -13.04
N CYS A 77 0.40 -0.14 -13.56
CA CYS A 77 1.07 0.95 -12.87
C CYS A 77 0.42 2.31 -13.17
N TYR A 78 0.27 3.11 -12.13
CA TYR A 78 -0.31 4.45 -12.13
C TYR A 78 0.67 5.48 -11.61
N SER A 79 0.46 6.75 -11.97
CA SER A 79 1.31 7.88 -11.56
C SER A 79 1.32 8.12 -10.04
N THR A 80 0.29 7.69 -9.32
CA THR A 80 0.19 7.78 -7.85
C THR A 80 -0.71 6.69 -7.30
N GLY A 81 -0.60 6.40 -5.98
CA GLY A 81 -1.56 5.52 -5.31
C GLY A 81 -3.01 6.02 -5.45
N MET A 82 -3.23 7.34 -5.36
CA MET A 82 -4.57 7.91 -5.56
C MET A 82 -5.10 7.72 -6.99
N ALA A 83 -4.24 7.77 -8.01
CA ALA A 83 -4.65 7.48 -9.38
C ALA A 83 -5.08 6.01 -9.54
N ALA A 84 -4.38 5.09 -8.87
CA ALA A 84 -4.74 3.66 -8.82
C ALA A 84 -6.10 3.45 -8.12
N THR A 85 -6.29 4.01 -6.92
CA THR A 85 -7.56 3.91 -6.18
C THR A 85 -8.73 4.54 -6.96
N THR A 86 -8.48 5.70 -7.61
CA THR A 86 -9.50 6.36 -8.42
C THR A 86 -9.90 5.50 -9.62
N ALA A 87 -8.95 4.92 -10.34
CA ALA A 87 -9.22 4.02 -11.47
C ALA A 87 -10.02 2.78 -11.03
N LEU A 88 -9.67 2.20 -9.88
CA LEU A 88 -10.42 1.08 -9.31
C LEU A 88 -11.89 1.46 -9.04
N PHE A 89 -12.16 2.62 -8.43
CA PHE A 89 -13.52 3.02 -8.12
C PHE A 89 -14.30 3.49 -9.36
N GLN A 90 -13.62 3.96 -10.41
CA GLN A 90 -14.22 4.29 -11.70
C GLN A 90 -14.63 3.06 -12.54
N LEU A 91 -14.38 1.83 -12.08
CA LEU A 91 -14.95 0.62 -12.67
C LEU A 91 -16.49 0.55 -12.50
N PHE A 92 -17.05 1.34 -11.60
CA PHE A 92 -18.46 1.25 -11.18
C PHE A 92 -19.25 2.46 -11.67
N ASP A 93 -20.55 2.23 -11.88
CA ASP A 93 -21.47 3.19 -12.45
C ASP A 93 -22.18 4.04 -11.38
N ALA A 94 -22.81 5.12 -11.83
CA ALA A 94 -23.70 5.93 -10.97
C ALA A 94 -24.82 5.05 -10.39
N GLY A 95 -25.03 5.13 -9.08
CA GLY A 95 -25.97 4.29 -8.35
C GLY A 95 -25.32 3.07 -7.68
N ASP A 96 -24.13 2.66 -8.09
CA ASP A 96 -23.42 1.59 -7.43
C ASP A 96 -22.94 1.99 -6.03
N HIS A 97 -22.81 0.99 -5.16
CA HIS A 97 -22.41 1.16 -3.78
C HIS A 97 -21.07 0.49 -3.49
N ILE A 98 -20.22 1.19 -2.74
CA ILE A 98 -18.91 0.74 -2.30
C ILE A 98 -18.85 0.77 -0.78
N LEU A 99 -18.53 -0.37 -0.15
CA LEU A 99 -18.18 -0.45 1.27
C LEU A 99 -16.69 -0.19 1.44
N ILE A 100 -16.34 0.61 2.44
CA ILE A 100 -14.95 0.98 2.71
C ILE A 100 -14.66 0.78 4.21
N SER A 101 -13.46 0.32 4.56
CA SER A 101 -12.99 0.31 5.96
C SER A 101 -13.15 1.69 6.58
N ARG A 102 -13.72 1.77 7.79
CA ARG A 102 -13.99 3.05 8.48
C ARG A 102 -12.73 3.91 8.65
N ASN A 103 -11.61 3.24 8.80
CA ASN A 103 -10.30 3.79 9.08
C ASN A 103 -9.41 3.54 7.86
N THR A 104 -9.36 4.46 6.93
CA THR A 104 -8.57 4.41 5.70
C THR A 104 -7.80 5.70 5.51
N TYR A 105 -6.84 5.66 4.59
CA TYR A 105 -6.12 6.85 4.17
C TYR A 105 -7.07 8.02 3.86
N GLY A 106 -6.76 9.21 4.42
CA GLY A 106 -7.59 10.41 4.24
C GLY A 106 -7.81 10.83 2.78
N GLY A 107 -6.89 10.45 1.88
CA GLY A 107 -7.04 10.65 0.45
C GLY A 107 -8.20 9.85 -0.16
N THR A 108 -8.38 8.60 0.26
CA THR A 108 -9.50 7.75 -0.16
C THR A 108 -10.83 8.36 0.27
N TYR A 109 -10.91 8.85 1.51
CA TYR A 109 -12.10 9.58 2.00
C TYR A 109 -12.37 10.82 1.16
N ARG A 110 -11.36 11.67 0.95
CA ARG A 110 -11.48 12.91 0.19
C ARG A 110 -11.95 12.67 -1.24
N MET A 111 -11.34 11.70 -1.94
CA MET A 111 -11.71 11.32 -3.30
C MET A 111 -13.15 10.82 -3.36
N SER A 112 -13.54 9.90 -2.50
CA SER A 112 -14.88 9.32 -2.49
C SER A 112 -15.96 10.35 -2.22
N MET A 113 -15.79 11.18 -1.18
CA MET A 113 -16.83 12.13 -0.75
C MET A 113 -16.90 13.39 -1.57
N ASN A 114 -15.76 13.91 -2.06
CA ASN A 114 -15.73 15.21 -2.72
C ASN A 114 -15.67 15.11 -4.26
N VAL A 115 -15.33 13.93 -4.80
CA VAL A 115 -15.24 13.72 -6.25
C VAL A 115 -16.27 12.69 -6.70
N LEU A 116 -16.11 11.43 -6.32
CA LEU A 116 -16.89 10.31 -6.90
C LEU A 116 -18.34 10.29 -6.43
N LYS A 117 -18.65 10.77 -5.24
CA LYS A 117 -20.04 10.95 -4.79
C LYS A 117 -20.83 11.91 -5.71
N ARG A 118 -20.16 12.92 -6.28
CA ARG A 118 -20.79 13.83 -7.27
C ARG A 118 -21.07 13.15 -8.60
N GLN A 119 -20.38 12.03 -8.88
CA GLN A 119 -20.57 11.22 -10.08
C GLN A 119 -21.62 10.12 -9.87
N GLY A 120 -22.27 10.09 -8.70
CA GLY A 120 -23.39 9.21 -8.39
C GLY A 120 -23.02 7.92 -7.66
N LEU A 121 -21.75 7.67 -7.36
CA LEU A 121 -21.36 6.55 -6.50
C LEU A 121 -21.81 6.78 -5.06
N THR A 122 -22.16 5.71 -4.37
CA THR A 122 -22.56 5.73 -2.95
C THR A 122 -21.56 4.97 -2.09
N PHE A 123 -21.34 5.46 -0.86
CA PHE A 123 -20.29 4.96 0.01
C PHE A 123 -20.77 4.79 1.44
N ASP A 124 -20.45 3.65 2.06
CA ASP A 124 -20.52 3.45 3.50
C ASP A 124 -19.13 3.09 4.05
N TRP A 125 -18.78 3.68 5.19
CA TRP A 125 -17.58 3.36 5.96
C TRP A 125 -17.95 2.50 7.15
N ILE A 126 -17.42 1.28 7.18
CA ILE A 126 -17.78 0.29 8.17
C ILE A 126 -16.57 -0.23 8.94
N ASP A 127 -16.82 -0.81 10.10
CA ASP A 127 -15.81 -1.57 10.82
C ASP A 127 -15.57 -2.92 10.13
N THR A 128 -14.42 -3.04 9.47
CA THR A 128 -14.02 -4.26 8.74
C THR A 128 -13.18 -5.22 9.58
N THR A 129 -12.94 -4.91 10.86
CA THR A 129 -12.26 -5.85 11.78
C THR A 129 -13.11 -7.08 12.06
N ASP A 130 -14.43 -6.96 11.89
CA ASP A 130 -15.41 -8.03 11.99
C ASP A 130 -16.04 -8.30 10.61
N PRO A 131 -15.79 -9.47 9.99
CA PRO A 131 -16.38 -9.84 8.71
C PRO A 131 -17.92 -9.89 8.69
N GLU A 132 -18.56 -10.09 9.85
CA GLU A 132 -20.04 -10.08 9.95
C GLU A 132 -20.59 -8.68 9.66
N ASN A 133 -19.87 -7.64 10.01
CA ASN A 133 -20.26 -6.28 9.62
C ASN A 133 -20.25 -6.10 8.10
N VAL A 134 -19.28 -6.68 7.39
CA VAL A 134 -19.25 -6.65 5.93
C VAL A 134 -20.52 -7.27 5.37
N ALA A 135 -20.87 -8.49 5.81
CA ALA A 135 -22.11 -9.18 5.39
C ALA A 135 -23.36 -8.33 5.65
N LYS A 136 -23.44 -7.70 6.81
CA LYS A 136 -24.60 -6.89 7.25
C LYS A 136 -24.81 -5.63 6.40
N TYR A 137 -23.74 -5.01 5.90
CA TYR A 137 -23.81 -3.76 5.16
C TYR A 137 -23.84 -3.94 3.64
N ILE A 138 -23.66 -5.15 3.11
CA ILE A 138 -23.83 -5.42 1.67
C ILE A 138 -25.30 -5.21 1.28
N ARG A 139 -25.51 -4.46 0.19
CA ARG A 139 -26.80 -4.12 -0.41
C ARG A 139 -26.89 -4.70 -1.82
N PRO A 140 -28.08 -4.78 -2.45
CA PRO A 140 -28.21 -5.28 -3.82
C PRO A 140 -27.38 -4.53 -4.87
N ASN A 141 -27.08 -3.25 -4.64
CA ASN A 141 -26.24 -2.42 -5.49
C ASN A 141 -24.79 -2.30 -4.99
N THR A 142 -24.37 -3.06 -3.99
CA THR A 142 -22.96 -3.12 -3.57
C THR A 142 -22.16 -3.88 -4.62
N LYS A 143 -21.09 -3.27 -5.10
CA LYS A 143 -20.20 -3.83 -6.14
C LYS A 143 -18.80 -4.08 -5.64
N LEU A 144 -18.35 -3.33 -4.63
CA LEU A 144 -17.00 -3.40 -4.11
C LEU A 144 -17.02 -3.30 -2.58
N VAL A 145 -16.21 -4.13 -1.96
CA VAL A 145 -15.70 -3.93 -0.60
C VAL A 145 -14.23 -3.55 -0.74
N HIS A 146 -13.86 -2.35 -0.29
CA HIS A 146 -12.48 -1.86 -0.29
C HIS A 146 -11.97 -1.80 1.14
N VAL A 147 -10.99 -2.64 1.46
CA VAL A 147 -10.39 -2.71 2.79
C VAL A 147 -8.96 -2.21 2.76
N GLU A 148 -8.55 -1.53 3.82
CA GLU A 148 -7.16 -1.20 4.11
C GLU A 148 -6.73 -2.00 5.33
N THR A 149 -5.66 -2.80 5.21
CA THR A 149 -5.24 -3.68 6.30
C THR A 149 -3.73 -3.95 6.28
N PRO A 150 -2.98 -3.53 7.33
CA PRO A 150 -3.43 -2.71 8.48
C PRO A 150 -3.92 -1.33 8.09
N THR A 151 -4.87 -0.77 8.84
CA THR A 151 -5.42 0.57 8.58
C THR A 151 -4.46 1.69 9.00
N ASN A 152 -4.52 2.82 8.32
CA ASN A 152 -3.81 4.05 8.70
C ASN A 152 -4.76 4.99 9.47
N PRO A 153 -4.43 5.44 10.71
CA PRO A 153 -3.18 5.21 11.44
C PRO A 153 -3.29 4.15 12.55
N LEU A 154 -4.45 3.56 12.77
CA LEU A 154 -4.74 2.75 13.97
C LEU A 154 -4.34 1.28 13.85
N LEU A 155 -3.80 0.87 12.71
CA LEU A 155 -3.30 -0.48 12.45
C LEU A 155 -4.31 -1.60 12.73
N GLU A 156 -5.62 -1.29 12.59
CA GLU A 156 -6.69 -2.29 12.65
C GLU A 156 -6.55 -3.28 11.49
N LEU A 157 -6.83 -4.55 11.73
CA LEU A 157 -6.74 -5.58 10.69
C LEU A 157 -8.11 -6.16 10.33
N CYS A 158 -8.27 -6.41 9.03
CA CYS A 158 -9.38 -7.17 8.46
C CYS A 158 -8.92 -8.62 8.25
N ASP A 159 -9.67 -9.62 8.71
CA ASP A 159 -9.44 -11.04 8.35
C ASP A 159 -9.81 -11.23 6.87
N LEU A 160 -8.77 -11.24 6.01
CA LEU A 160 -8.96 -11.24 4.56
C LEU A 160 -9.66 -12.50 4.04
N GLU A 161 -9.33 -13.69 4.54
CA GLU A 161 -9.96 -14.93 4.09
C GLU A 161 -11.45 -14.96 4.41
N LYS A 162 -11.82 -14.55 5.64
CA LYS A 162 -13.23 -14.51 6.02
C LYS A 162 -13.99 -13.43 5.25
N THR A 163 -13.40 -12.26 5.08
CA THR A 163 -14.02 -11.18 4.31
C THR A 163 -14.16 -11.54 2.83
N ALA A 164 -13.16 -12.20 2.25
CA ALA A 164 -13.25 -12.72 0.88
C ALA A 164 -14.38 -13.75 0.72
N ALA A 165 -14.56 -14.64 1.69
CA ALA A 165 -15.67 -15.59 1.67
C ALA A 165 -17.03 -14.89 1.69
N VAL A 166 -17.21 -13.85 2.50
CA VAL A 166 -18.41 -13.01 2.54
C VAL A 166 -18.65 -12.32 1.19
N CYS A 167 -17.65 -11.66 0.65
CA CYS A 167 -17.74 -10.96 -0.64
C CYS A 167 -18.10 -11.92 -1.78
N LYS A 168 -17.42 -13.06 -1.84
CA LYS A 168 -17.67 -14.10 -2.84
C LYS A 168 -19.11 -14.64 -2.77
N ALA A 169 -19.62 -14.92 -1.57
CA ALA A 169 -20.99 -15.40 -1.37
C ALA A 169 -22.05 -14.38 -1.84
N ALA A 170 -21.72 -13.08 -1.76
CA ALA A 170 -22.58 -11.98 -2.19
C ALA A 170 -22.37 -11.56 -3.66
N GLY A 171 -21.39 -12.11 -4.37
CA GLY A 171 -21.02 -11.69 -5.73
C GLY A 171 -20.46 -10.27 -5.80
N VAL A 172 -19.77 -9.82 -4.76
CA VAL A 172 -19.17 -8.49 -4.61
C VAL A 172 -17.63 -8.62 -4.69
N LEU A 173 -16.97 -7.70 -5.38
CA LEU A 173 -15.50 -7.69 -5.46
C LEU A 173 -14.89 -7.26 -4.12
N LEU A 174 -13.75 -7.88 -3.77
CA LEU A 174 -12.91 -7.49 -2.65
C LEU A 174 -11.62 -6.84 -3.17
N SER A 175 -11.40 -5.57 -2.87
CA SER A 175 -10.10 -4.93 -3.07
C SER A 175 -9.41 -4.64 -1.74
N VAL A 176 -8.10 -4.79 -1.74
CA VAL A 176 -7.27 -4.61 -0.54
C VAL A 176 -6.19 -3.56 -0.81
N ASP A 177 -6.20 -2.49 -0.04
CA ASP A 177 -5.05 -1.59 0.04
C ASP A 177 -3.99 -2.25 0.96
N ASN A 178 -2.95 -2.78 0.32
CA ASN A 178 -1.85 -3.51 0.93
C ASN A 178 -0.59 -2.64 1.12
N THR A 179 -0.74 -1.33 1.04
CA THR A 179 0.39 -0.39 1.03
C THR A 179 1.30 -0.55 2.25
N PHE A 180 0.74 -0.81 3.45
CA PHE A 180 1.53 -0.95 4.68
C PHE A 180 2.35 -2.23 4.70
N MET A 181 1.82 -3.34 4.18
CA MET A 181 2.49 -4.63 4.26
C MET A 181 3.41 -4.94 3.09
N SER A 182 3.22 -4.30 1.94
CA SER A 182 3.87 -4.66 0.68
C SER A 182 3.66 -6.13 0.27
N PRO A 183 4.06 -6.55 -0.93
CA PRO A 183 3.95 -7.97 -1.33
C PRO A 183 4.85 -8.89 -0.49
N TYR A 184 5.86 -8.33 0.17
CA TYR A 184 6.75 -9.12 1.04
C TYR A 184 6.05 -9.57 2.32
N GLY A 185 5.28 -8.69 2.95
CA GLY A 185 4.63 -8.97 4.24
C GLY A 185 3.21 -9.56 4.14
N GLN A 186 2.51 -9.33 3.03
CA GLN A 186 1.14 -9.84 2.84
C GLN A 186 0.80 -9.92 1.36
N ARG A 187 0.14 -10.99 0.94
CA ARG A 187 -0.31 -11.22 -0.44
C ARG A 187 -1.81 -11.47 -0.47
N PRO A 188 -2.62 -10.41 -0.56
CA PRO A 188 -4.08 -10.52 -0.45
C PRO A 188 -4.76 -11.37 -1.54
N LEU A 189 -4.17 -11.49 -2.74
CA LEU A 189 -4.72 -12.39 -3.78
C LEU A 189 -4.68 -13.85 -3.36
N ASP A 190 -3.65 -14.26 -2.61
CA ASP A 190 -3.53 -15.62 -2.06
C ASP A 190 -4.57 -15.89 -0.97
N LEU A 191 -5.15 -14.82 -0.38
CA LEU A 191 -6.15 -14.84 0.68
C LEU A 191 -7.59 -14.58 0.17
N GLY A 192 -7.77 -14.59 -1.16
CA GLY A 192 -9.07 -14.46 -1.79
C GLY A 192 -9.50 -13.04 -2.20
N GLY A 193 -8.61 -12.05 -2.11
CA GLY A 193 -8.84 -10.73 -2.70
C GLY A 193 -8.90 -10.78 -4.23
N ASP A 194 -9.70 -9.92 -4.84
CA ASP A 194 -9.83 -9.82 -6.30
C ASP A 194 -8.84 -8.81 -6.90
N VAL A 195 -8.61 -7.71 -6.18
CA VAL A 195 -7.69 -6.64 -6.58
C VAL A 195 -6.86 -6.21 -5.38
N VAL A 196 -5.55 -6.11 -5.57
CA VAL A 196 -4.66 -5.48 -4.60
C VAL A 196 -4.27 -4.10 -5.10
N MET A 197 -4.45 -3.10 -4.25
CA MET A 197 -3.97 -1.73 -4.47
C MET A 197 -2.75 -1.50 -3.59
N GLN A 198 -1.74 -0.84 -4.15
CA GLN A 198 -0.60 -0.36 -3.36
C GLN A 198 -0.15 1.02 -3.85
N SER A 199 0.15 1.91 -2.92
CA SER A 199 0.95 3.10 -3.23
C SER A 199 2.42 2.67 -3.35
N SER A 200 2.92 2.56 -4.59
CA SER A 200 4.31 2.21 -4.83
C SER A 200 5.30 3.31 -4.40
N THR A 201 4.79 4.49 -4.07
CA THR A 201 5.51 5.59 -3.37
C THR A 201 6.15 5.14 -2.05
N LYS A 202 5.56 4.12 -1.39
CA LYS A 202 5.91 3.69 -0.03
C LYS A 202 7.01 2.62 -0.06
N SER A 203 6.86 1.54 0.65
CA SER A 203 7.90 0.50 0.78
C SER A 203 8.39 -0.08 -0.55
N LEU A 204 7.57 -0.09 -1.62
CA LEU A 204 8.00 -0.54 -2.95
C LEU A 204 9.14 0.33 -3.51
N SER A 205 9.02 1.66 -3.42
CA SER A 205 10.11 2.59 -3.70
C SER A 205 11.14 2.60 -2.57
N GLY A 206 10.69 2.90 -1.36
CA GLY A 206 11.47 2.87 -0.14
C GLY A 206 12.52 3.97 0.02
N HIS A 207 12.54 5.00 -0.83
CA HIS A 207 13.60 6.04 -0.83
C HIS A 207 13.05 7.48 -0.86
N SER A 208 11.76 7.67 -0.66
CA SER A 208 11.08 8.98 -0.59
C SER A 208 11.31 9.90 -1.81
N ASP A 209 11.63 9.32 -2.96
CA ASP A 209 12.11 10.02 -4.17
C ASP A 209 11.18 9.89 -5.39
N VAL A 210 10.13 9.06 -5.32
CA VAL A 210 9.20 8.83 -6.43
C VAL A 210 7.76 8.61 -5.96
N LEU A 211 6.81 9.07 -6.75
CA LEU A 211 5.39 8.76 -6.60
C LEU A 211 4.99 7.62 -7.53
N GLY A 212 4.07 6.78 -7.06
CA GLY A 212 3.49 5.74 -7.91
C GLY A 212 2.35 4.99 -7.23
N GLY A 213 1.62 4.24 -8.04
CA GLY A 213 0.58 3.33 -7.59
C GLY A 213 0.54 2.10 -8.46
N VAL A 214 0.00 1.01 -7.95
CA VAL A 214 -0.21 -0.22 -8.70
C VAL A 214 -1.51 -0.89 -8.29
N LEU A 215 -2.20 -1.46 -9.27
CA LEU A 215 -3.27 -2.45 -9.07
C LEU A 215 -2.79 -3.79 -9.59
N THR A 216 -2.97 -4.85 -8.81
CA THR A 216 -2.68 -6.22 -9.23
C THR A 216 -3.93 -7.08 -9.13
N THR A 217 -4.10 -8.02 -10.08
CA THR A 217 -5.28 -8.91 -10.15
C THR A 217 -4.97 -10.19 -10.92
N ASN A 218 -5.77 -11.23 -10.69
CA ASN A 218 -5.76 -12.46 -11.48
C ASN A 218 -6.86 -12.51 -12.56
N SER A 219 -7.74 -11.49 -12.62
CA SER A 219 -8.85 -11.40 -13.55
C SER A 219 -8.44 -10.70 -14.86
N ASP A 220 -8.62 -11.38 -15.99
CA ASP A 220 -8.42 -10.80 -17.33
C ASP A 220 -9.42 -9.67 -17.60
N ASP A 221 -10.68 -9.81 -17.18
CA ASP A 221 -11.71 -8.76 -17.31
C ASP A 221 -11.32 -7.48 -16.58
N LEU A 222 -10.87 -7.62 -15.32
CA LEU A 222 -10.45 -6.45 -14.53
C LEU A 222 -9.20 -5.80 -15.13
N ASP A 223 -8.23 -6.57 -15.62
CA ASP A 223 -7.04 -6.03 -16.30
C ASP A 223 -7.44 -5.22 -17.54
N GLU A 224 -8.30 -5.76 -18.41
CA GLU A 224 -8.74 -5.06 -19.62
C GLU A 224 -9.45 -3.74 -19.29
N ARG A 225 -10.39 -3.77 -18.35
CA ARG A 225 -11.15 -2.58 -17.92
C ARG A 225 -10.27 -1.52 -17.25
N LEU A 226 -9.35 -1.93 -16.39
CA LEU A 226 -8.41 -1.02 -15.72
C LEU A 226 -7.41 -0.41 -16.70
N ARG A 227 -6.90 -1.18 -17.67
CA ARG A 227 -6.03 -0.65 -18.74
C ARG A 227 -6.79 0.32 -19.64
N PHE A 228 -8.06 0.03 -19.93
CA PHE A 228 -8.91 1.00 -20.65
C PHE A 228 -9.03 2.32 -19.90
N LEU A 229 -9.31 2.27 -18.59
CA LEU A 229 -9.38 3.46 -17.74
C LEU A 229 -8.05 4.20 -17.67
N LEU A 230 -6.93 3.49 -17.49
CA LEU A 230 -5.59 4.09 -17.52
C LEU A 230 -5.35 4.87 -18.82
N LYS A 231 -5.67 4.26 -19.97
CA LYS A 231 -5.55 4.90 -21.28
C LYS A 231 -6.48 6.12 -21.42
N ALA A 232 -7.72 6.00 -20.98
CA ALA A 232 -8.75 7.02 -21.14
C ALA A 232 -8.53 8.24 -20.22
N THR A 233 -8.17 8.00 -18.96
CA THR A 233 -8.00 9.05 -17.94
C THR A 233 -6.57 9.62 -17.87
N GLY A 234 -5.58 8.86 -18.36
CA GLY A 234 -4.21 9.34 -18.51
C GLY A 234 -3.36 9.30 -17.23
N GLY A 235 -3.76 8.56 -16.21
CA GLY A 235 -3.03 8.43 -14.93
C GLY A 235 -1.70 7.62 -15.02
N VAL A 236 -0.98 7.70 -16.15
CA VAL A 236 0.24 6.92 -16.42
C VAL A 236 1.46 7.50 -15.72
N PRO A 237 2.33 6.67 -15.12
CA PRO A 237 3.60 7.12 -14.56
C PRO A 237 4.63 7.39 -15.66
N SER A 238 5.62 8.25 -15.37
CA SER A 238 6.71 8.51 -16.30
C SER A 238 7.61 7.29 -16.47
N PRO A 239 8.28 7.09 -17.63
CA PRO A 239 9.24 6.00 -17.79
C PRO A 239 10.40 6.07 -16.79
N PHE A 240 10.80 7.27 -16.37
CA PHE A 240 11.87 7.45 -15.38
C PHE A 240 11.43 6.96 -14.00
N ASP A 241 10.21 7.33 -13.55
CA ASP A 241 9.64 6.87 -12.27
C ASP A 241 9.49 5.34 -12.26
N ASN A 242 9.02 4.76 -13.36
CA ASN A 242 8.93 3.30 -13.51
C ASN A 242 10.30 2.61 -13.37
N TRP A 243 11.35 3.22 -13.91
CA TRP A 243 12.70 2.68 -13.83
C TRP A 243 13.24 2.76 -12.39
N ILE A 244 13.03 3.90 -11.69
CA ILE A 244 13.38 4.05 -10.27
C ILE A 244 12.69 2.98 -9.44
N LEU A 245 11.37 2.81 -9.61
CA LEU A 245 10.59 1.78 -8.91
C LEU A 245 11.12 0.38 -9.18
N LEU A 246 11.36 0.03 -10.45
CA LEU A 246 11.91 -1.28 -10.82
C LEU A 246 13.30 -1.54 -10.22
N ARG A 247 14.14 -0.50 -10.12
CA ARG A 247 15.43 -0.57 -9.42
C ARG A 247 15.24 -0.82 -7.93
N SER A 248 14.27 -0.14 -7.31
CA SER A 248 14.02 -0.16 -5.87
C SER A 248 13.45 -1.50 -5.40
N THR A 249 12.61 -2.16 -6.19
CA THR A 249 12.05 -3.47 -5.84
C THR A 249 13.11 -4.55 -5.60
N LYS A 250 14.31 -4.43 -6.21
CA LYS A 250 15.41 -5.39 -6.04
C LYS A 250 15.89 -5.55 -4.59
N THR A 251 15.67 -4.54 -3.76
CA THR A 251 16.05 -4.54 -2.34
C THR A 251 14.85 -4.50 -1.39
N LEU A 252 13.64 -4.71 -1.91
CA LEU A 252 12.41 -4.63 -1.10
C LEU A 252 12.48 -5.55 0.12
N GLU A 253 12.83 -6.80 -0.06
CA GLU A 253 12.93 -7.78 1.02
C GLU A 253 13.88 -7.30 2.12
N LEU A 254 15.11 -6.91 1.76
CA LEU A 254 16.12 -6.48 2.72
C LEU A 254 15.67 -5.26 3.52
N ARG A 255 15.09 -4.28 2.85
CA ARG A 255 14.60 -3.05 3.49
C ARG A 255 13.39 -3.32 4.39
N TYR A 256 12.42 -4.07 3.87
CA TYR A 256 11.19 -4.33 4.60
C TYR A 256 11.42 -5.23 5.82
N GLN A 257 12.25 -6.27 5.69
CA GLN A 257 12.62 -7.14 6.81
C GLN A 257 13.33 -6.33 7.90
N LYS A 258 14.37 -5.56 7.55
CA LYS A 258 15.12 -4.77 8.54
C LYS A 258 14.24 -3.73 9.25
N SER A 259 13.40 -3.01 8.51
CA SER A 259 12.50 -2.02 9.12
C SER A 259 11.44 -2.66 10.02
N SER A 260 10.97 -3.85 9.66
CA SER A 260 10.02 -4.61 10.49
C SER A 260 10.68 -5.15 11.76
N ASP A 261 11.92 -5.65 11.68
CA ASP A 261 12.68 -6.11 12.85
C ASP A 261 12.91 -4.94 13.83
N ASN A 262 13.30 -3.78 13.31
CA ASN A 262 13.44 -2.56 14.10
C ASN A 262 12.10 -2.18 14.76
N ALA A 263 10.98 -2.28 14.03
CA ALA A 263 9.66 -1.95 14.55
C ALA A 263 9.21 -2.88 15.67
N VAL A 264 9.49 -4.18 15.56
CA VAL A 264 9.19 -5.15 16.64
C VAL A 264 9.96 -4.82 17.91
N GLU A 265 11.26 -4.51 17.83
CA GLU A 265 12.07 -4.15 18.98
C GLU A 265 11.57 -2.86 19.62
N LEU A 266 11.34 -1.82 18.82
CA LEU A 266 10.85 -0.52 19.32
C LEU A 266 9.44 -0.61 19.91
N ALA A 267 8.52 -1.35 19.30
CA ALA A 267 7.16 -1.50 19.80
C ALA A 267 7.12 -2.19 21.15
N ASN A 268 7.87 -3.27 21.34
CA ASN A 268 8.00 -3.96 22.63
C ASN A 268 8.60 -3.06 23.71
N TRP A 269 9.62 -2.28 23.36
CA TRP A 269 10.20 -1.32 24.30
C TRP A 269 9.22 -0.20 24.66
N LEU A 270 8.52 0.40 23.68
CA LEU A 270 7.54 1.46 23.90
C LEU A 270 6.37 1.00 24.77
N ASP A 271 5.88 -0.23 24.56
CA ASP A 271 4.78 -0.83 25.35
C ASP A 271 5.15 -0.94 26.83
N GLY A 272 6.42 -1.21 27.14
CA GLY A 272 6.95 -1.24 28.51
C GLY A 272 7.08 0.12 29.19
N LEU A 273 6.92 1.25 28.50
CA LEU A 273 7.10 2.59 29.06
C LEU A 273 5.85 3.17 29.74
N GLY A 274 4.70 2.51 29.64
CA GLY A 274 3.45 3.00 30.23
C GLY A 274 2.88 4.24 29.52
N LEU A 275 3.09 4.37 28.22
CA LEU A 275 2.42 5.37 27.38
C LEU A 275 0.90 5.19 27.42
N SER A 276 0.16 6.25 27.11
CA SER A 276 -1.31 6.19 27.04
C SER A 276 -1.79 5.08 26.11
N ARG A 277 -1.11 4.89 24.98
CA ARG A 277 -1.41 3.83 24.01
C ARG A 277 -0.20 3.55 23.13
N VAL A 278 0.07 2.25 22.87
CA VAL A 278 0.99 1.78 21.84
C VAL A 278 0.21 0.82 20.94
N ILE A 279 0.22 1.07 19.65
CA ILE A 279 -0.52 0.26 18.67
C ILE A 279 0.49 -0.34 17.70
N PHE A 280 0.59 -1.65 17.73
CA PHE A 280 1.41 -2.43 16.82
C PHE A 280 0.86 -3.86 16.71
N PRO A 281 0.62 -4.40 15.51
CA PRO A 281 0.01 -5.72 15.34
C PRO A 281 0.80 -6.88 15.96
N GLY A 282 2.10 -6.68 16.19
CA GLY A 282 2.98 -7.66 16.81
C GLY A 282 2.92 -7.73 18.34
N LEU A 283 2.24 -6.79 19.01
CA LEU A 283 2.04 -6.84 20.46
C LEU A 283 0.91 -7.81 20.82
N ASP A 284 1.10 -8.63 21.85
CA ASP A 284 0.09 -9.59 22.33
C ASP A 284 -1.22 -8.92 22.73
N GLY A 285 -1.17 -7.67 23.19
CA GLY A 285 -2.33 -6.85 23.52
C GLY A 285 -3.10 -6.27 22.34
N HIS A 286 -2.62 -6.44 21.11
CA HIS A 286 -3.33 -5.91 19.94
C HIS A 286 -4.59 -6.74 19.64
N PRO A 287 -5.78 -6.11 19.46
CA PRO A 287 -7.05 -6.84 19.30
C PRO A 287 -7.07 -7.86 18.16
N GLN A 288 -6.33 -7.61 17.08
CA GLN A 288 -6.25 -8.51 15.94
C GLN A 288 -4.86 -9.18 15.81
N HIS A 289 -4.13 -9.40 16.92
CA HIS A 289 -2.83 -10.05 16.90
C HIS A 289 -2.85 -11.42 16.21
N GLU A 290 -3.87 -12.25 16.50
CA GLU A 290 -4.00 -13.56 15.87
C GLU A 290 -4.32 -13.47 14.37
N VAL A 291 -5.05 -12.45 13.93
CA VAL A 291 -5.26 -12.17 12.50
C VAL A 291 -3.94 -11.80 11.84
N ALA A 292 -3.14 -10.94 12.49
CA ALA A 292 -1.80 -10.59 12.00
C ALA A 292 -0.92 -11.84 11.84
N LYS A 293 -0.82 -12.67 12.87
CA LYS A 293 -0.05 -13.93 12.83
C LYS A 293 -0.50 -14.88 11.72
N LYS A 294 -1.79 -14.89 11.41
CA LYS A 294 -2.34 -15.76 10.37
C LYS A 294 -1.97 -15.28 8.97
N GLN A 295 -2.17 -13.99 8.65
CA GLN A 295 -2.14 -13.47 7.28
C GLN A 295 -0.91 -12.65 6.92
N GLN A 296 -0.21 -12.06 7.90
CA GLN A 296 1.00 -11.28 7.65
C GLN A 296 2.21 -12.22 7.65
N ARG A 297 2.54 -12.67 6.44
CA ARG A 297 3.57 -13.69 6.22
C ARG A 297 4.54 -13.29 5.13
N THR A 298 5.81 -13.45 5.43
CA THR A 298 6.88 -13.41 4.43
C THR A 298 6.71 -14.53 3.40
N PRO A 299 7.40 -14.47 2.27
CA PRO A 299 7.31 -15.52 1.25
C PRO A 299 7.77 -16.93 1.71
N ASP A 300 8.59 -17.00 2.74
CA ASP A 300 9.01 -18.28 3.36
C ASP A 300 8.06 -18.77 4.46
N GLY A 301 6.98 -18.01 4.74
CA GLY A 301 5.96 -18.34 5.73
C GLY A 301 6.22 -17.84 7.15
N SER A 302 7.32 -17.11 7.40
CA SER A 302 7.59 -16.49 8.70
C SER A 302 6.60 -15.37 8.99
N VAL A 303 6.26 -15.14 10.25
CA VAL A 303 5.39 -14.04 10.67
C VAL A 303 6.14 -12.72 10.58
N ILE A 304 5.49 -11.69 10.06
CA ILE A 304 6.01 -10.32 10.00
C ILE A 304 4.88 -9.32 10.30
N TYR A 305 5.15 -8.27 11.08
CA TYR A 305 4.10 -7.36 11.55
C TYR A 305 4.14 -5.97 10.91
N GLY A 306 5.04 -5.77 9.94
CA GLY A 306 5.24 -4.48 9.28
C GLY A 306 6.11 -3.52 10.07
N ASN A 307 6.20 -2.29 9.57
CA ASN A 307 7.14 -1.27 10.07
C ASN A 307 6.44 0.00 10.57
N MET A 308 5.15 -0.07 10.86
CA MET A 308 4.36 1.06 11.36
C MET A 308 4.01 0.87 12.82
N ILE A 309 4.24 1.91 13.63
CA ILE A 309 3.82 1.97 15.04
C ILE A 309 3.01 3.25 15.23
N SER A 310 1.93 3.21 16.01
CA SER A 310 1.25 4.41 16.48
C SER A 310 1.31 4.49 18.00
N ILE A 311 1.63 5.67 18.52
CA ILE A 311 1.68 5.93 19.96
C ILE A 311 0.78 7.11 20.32
N ASP A 312 0.16 7.08 21.49
CA ASP A 312 -0.54 8.22 22.05
C ASP A 312 0.22 8.73 23.28
N VAL A 313 0.71 9.95 23.21
CA VAL A 313 1.52 10.57 24.27
C VAL A 313 0.68 11.32 25.31
N GLY A 314 -0.66 11.30 25.17
CA GLY A 314 -1.64 11.70 26.18
C GLY A 314 -2.06 13.16 26.15
N SER A 315 -1.27 14.10 25.59
CA SER A 315 -1.68 15.50 25.43
C SER A 315 -0.98 16.18 24.25
N ASN A 316 -1.53 17.33 23.83
CA ASN A 316 -0.95 18.12 22.74
C ASN A 316 0.41 18.71 23.13
N GLU A 317 0.57 19.13 24.39
CA GLU A 317 1.84 19.66 24.90
C GLU A 317 2.93 18.58 24.92
N ALA A 318 2.58 17.33 25.27
CA ALA A 318 3.50 16.21 25.23
C ALA A 318 3.88 15.85 23.78
N ARG A 319 2.92 15.90 22.84
CA ARG A 319 3.14 15.71 21.42
C ARG A 319 4.11 16.76 20.88
N ASP A 320 3.87 18.02 21.16
CA ASP A 320 4.68 19.11 20.62
C ASP A 320 6.12 19.05 21.15
N ARG A 321 6.31 18.81 22.46
CA ARG A 321 7.64 18.56 23.03
C ARG A 321 8.33 17.32 22.41
N PHE A 322 7.59 16.25 22.19
CA PHE A 322 8.11 15.05 21.54
C PHE A 322 8.67 15.38 20.14
N LEU A 323 7.89 16.09 19.33
CA LEU A 323 8.28 16.46 17.97
C LEU A 323 9.50 17.39 17.92
N GLU A 324 9.59 18.34 18.87
CA GLU A 324 10.72 19.29 18.96
C GLU A 324 12.05 18.62 19.33
N LYS A 325 12.01 17.49 20.06
CA LYS A 325 13.21 16.80 20.54
C LYS A 325 13.74 15.72 19.58
N LEU A 326 12.99 15.39 18.54
CA LEU A 326 13.43 14.41 17.56
C LEU A 326 14.64 14.91 16.75
N SER A 327 15.58 14.02 16.48
CA SER A 327 16.79 14.30 15.71
C SER A 327 17.05 13.30 14.59
N VAL A 328 16.61 12.06 14.74
CA VAL A 328 16.68 11.01 13.71
C VAL A 328 15.35 10.89 12.98
N PHE A 329 14.24 10.78 13.71
CA PHE A 329 12.91 10.78 13.09
C PHE A 329 12.59 12.14 12.51
N THR A 330 12.20 12.18 11.24
CA THR A 330 11.78 13.41 10.57
C THR A 330 10.27 13.56 10.63
N LEU A 331 9.78 14.75 11.08
CA LEU A 331 8.36 15.10 11.00
C LEU A 331 7.99 15.35 9.53
N ALA A 332 7.33 14.38 8.90
CA ALA A 332 6.91 14.45 7.52
C ALA A 332 5.72 13.54 7.24
N GLU A 333 4.96 13.85 6.21
CA GLU A 333 4.01 12.89 5.63
C GLU A 333 4.77 11.80 4.88
N SER A 334 4.13 10.70 4.60
CA SER A 334 4.63 9.49 3.97
C SER A 334 5.04 8.42 4.98
N LEU A 335 5.61 7.32 4.47
CA LEU A 335 6.02 6.15 5.25
C LEU A 335 6.77 5.15 4.35
N GLY A 336 7.35 4.13 4.97
CA GLY A 336 7.93 2.98 4.27
C GLY A 336 9.25 3.28 3.57
N GLY A 337 9.87 4.43 3.86
CA GLY A 337 11.22 4.77 3.45
C GLY A 337 12.29 4.04 4.26
N VAL A 338 13.54 4.17 3.80
CA VAL A 338 14.72 3.72 4.55
C VAL A 338 14.98 4.60 5.76
N GLU A 339 14.57 5.85 5.70
CA GLU A 339 14.58 6.81 6.79
C GLU A 339 13.32 6.70 7.67
N SER A 340 13.48 6.89 8.97
CA SER A 340 12.38 6.92 9.93
C SER A 340 11.63 8.24 9.89
N LEU A 341 10.30 8.17 9.77
CA LEU A 341 9.42 9.34 9.73
C LEU A 341 8.40 9.29 10.88
N CYS A 342 7.97 10.47 11.32
CA CYS A 342 6.82 10.62 12.19
C CYS A 342 5.80 11.59 11.60
N CYS A 343 4.53 11.42 11.94
CA CYS A 343 3.48 12.40 11.63
C CYS A 343 2.41 12.42 12.71
N VAL A 344 1.65 13.51 12.75
CA VAL A 344 0.43 13.66 13.55
C VAL A 344 -0.77 13.43 12.63
N PRO A 345 -1.38 12.23 12.62
CA PRO A 345 -2.43 11.90 11.67
C PRO A 345 -3.62 12.86 11.72
N PHE A 346 -3.95 13.36 12.91
CA PHE A 346 -5.08 14.25 13.14
C PHE A 346 -5.03 15.52 12.28
N ASP A 347 -3.87 16.16 12.19
CA ASP A 347 -3.68 17.44 11.49
C ASP A 347 -3.01 17.30 10.11
N MET A 348 -2.41 16.12 9.83
CA MET A 348 -1.68 15.86 8.59
C MET A 348 -2.47 14.91 7.69
N THR A 349 -2.25 13.61 7.76
CA THR A 349 -2.77 12.62 6.81
C THR A 349 -4.31 12.51 6.81
N HIS A 350 -4.98 12.89 7.91
CA HIS A 350 -6.43 12.85 8.08
C HIS A 350 -7.07 14.24 8.24
N ALA A 351 -6.36 15.32 7.89
CA ALA A 351 -6.88 16.68 8.01
C ALA A 351 -8.23 16.89 7.29
N ALA A 352 -8.45 16.20 6.17
CA ALA A 352 -9.71 16.28 5.40
C ALA A 352 -10.89 15.51 6.05
N VAL A 353 -10.66 14.71 7.08
CA VAL A 353 -11.70 13.95 7.78
C VAL A 353 -12.30 14.83 8.88
N PRO A 354 -13.64 14.89 9.02
CA PRO A 354 -14.28 15.69 10.08
C PRO A 354 -13.78 15.30 11.48
N VAL A 355 -13.57 16.30 12.35
CA VAL A 355 -13.03 16.13 13.71
C VAL A 355 -13.79 15.09 14.52
N GLU A 356 -15.14 15.20 14.55
CA GLU A 356 -15.99 14.26 15.25
C GLU A 356 -15.77 12.81 14.80
N ARG A 357 -15.59 12.62 13.49
CA ARG A 357 -15.31 11.31 12.91
C ARG A 357 -13.93 10.79 13.32
N LYS A 358 -12.89 11.63 13.31
CA LYS A 358 -11.55 11.28 13.80
C LYS A 358 -11.58 10.79 15.23
N LEU A 359 -12.21 11.56 16.11
CA LEU A 359 -12.34 11.22 17.53
C LEU A 359 -13.13 9.93 17.76
N LYS A 360 -14.24 9.73 17.03
CA LYS A 360 -15.03 8.51 17.08
C LYS A 360 -14.26 7.27 16.63
N MET A 361 -13.32 7.43 15.71
CA MET A 361 -12.41 6.35 15.28
C MET A 361 -11.27 6.10 16.27
N GLY A 362 -11.03 7.01 17.23
CA GLY A 362 -9.91 6.92 18.19
C GLY A 362 -8.62 7.57 17.67
N ILE A 363 -8.71 8.45 16.67
CA ILE A 363 -7.60 9.29 16.21
C ILE A 363 -7.65 10.56 17.05
N THR A 364 -6.81 10.63 18.07
CA THR A 364 -6.67 11.77 18.97
C THR A 364 -5.68 12.80 18.44
N GLU A 365 -5.71 14.02 18.97
CA GLU A 365 -4.77 15.07 18.62
C GLU A 365 -3.34 14.76 19.09
N SER A 366 -3.19 13.93 20.12
CA SER A 366 -1.91 13.47 20.69
C SER A 366 -1.37 12.17 20.10
N LEU A 367 -2.09 11.59 19.11
CA LEU A 367 -1.66 10.40 18.41
C LEU A 367 -0.52 10.74 17.43
N ILE A 368 0.58 10.00 17.53
CA ILE A 368 1.73 10.07 16.62
C ILE A 368 1.87 8.74 15.90
N ARG A 369 2.02 8.77 14.59
CA ARG A 369 2.35 7.60 13.78
C ARG A 369 3.83 7.63 13.43
N LEU A 370 4.53 6.54 13.71
CA LEU A 370 5.93 6.30 13.39
C LEU A 370 6.02 5.35 12.20
N SER A 371 6.79 5.72 11.18
CA SER A 371 7.24 4.84 10.10
C SER A 371 8.69 4.49 10.39
N ILE A 372 8.96 3.25 10.68
CA ILE A 372 10.28 2.80 11.11
C ILE A 372 11.12 2.48 9.88
N GLY A 373 12.29 3.07 9.81
CA GLY A 373 13.29 2.85 8.77
C GLY A 373 14.28 1.74 9.08
N ILE A 374 15.42 1.76 8.40
CA ILE A 374 16.45 0.74 8.48
C ILE A 374 17.71 1.18 9.23
N GLU A 375 17.66 2.31 9.90
CA GLU A 375 18.75 2.85 10.73
C GLU A 375 19.11 1.86 11.85
N ASP A 376 20.20 2.10 12.54
CA ASP A 376 20.57 1.34 13.72
C ASP A 376 19.49 1.51 14.81
N VAL A 377 18.91 0.40 15.25
CA VAL A 377 17.78 0.41 16.18
C VAL A 377 18.13 1.09 17.51
N ALA A 378 19.39 1.03 17.91
CA ALA A 378 19.88 1.72 19.12
C ALA A 378 19.76 3.25 19.00
N ASP A 379 20.04 3.81 17.80
CA ASP A 379 19.91 5.25 17.55
C ASP A 379 18.45 5.67 17.50
N LEU A 380 17.59 4.88 16.84
CA LEU A 380 16.14 5.10 16.82
C LEU A 380 15.56 5.09 18.25
N LYS A 381 15.99 4.15 19.07
CA LYS A 381 15.56 4.04 20.46
C LYS A 381 16.03 5.21 21.31
N ALA A 382 17.29 5.63 21.13
CA ALA A 382 17.84 6.78 21.84
C ALA A 382 17.12 8.09 21.48
N ASP A 383 16.78 8.28 20.19
CA ASP A 383 16.02 9.44 19.71
C ASP A 383 14.61 9.49 20.34
N LEU A 384 13.88 8.36 20.28
CA LEU A 384 12.56 8.25 20.92
C LEU A 384 12.62 8.42 22.45
N GLN A 385 13.65 7.90 23.11
CA GLN A 385 13.84 8.07 24.55
C GLN A 385 14.08 9.53 24.91
N ASN A 386 14.89 10.25 24.11
CA ASN A 386 15.08 11.69 24.27
C ASN A 386 13.77 12.46 24.06
N ALA A 387 13.03 12.13 23.00
CA ALA A 387 11.76 12.78 22.68
C ALA A 387 10.66 12.56 23.73
N LEU A 388 10.63 11.39 24.37
CA LEU A 388 9.70 11.06 25.47
C LEU A 388 10.14 11.58 26.83
N SER A 389 11.34 12.11 26.98
CA SER A 389 11.81 12.70 28.27
C SER A 389 10.98 13.93 28.65
N LYS A 390 10.73 14.10 29.95
CA LYS A 390 9.95 15.24 30.49
C LYS A 390 10.64 16.59 30.25
#